data_940b579e52d5ab06cdeb055a1057e346
#
_entry.id   940b579e52d5ab06cdeb055a1057e346
#
_cell.length_a   1.000
_cell.length_b   1.000
_cell.length_c   1.000
_cell.angle_alpha   90.00
_cell.angle_beta   90.00
_cell.angle_gamma   90.00
#
_symmetry.space_group_name_H-M   'P 1'
#
loop_
_entity.id
_entity.type
_entity.pdbx_description
1 polymer ?
#
loop_
_entity_poly.entity_id
_entity_poly.type
_entity_poly.pdbx_seq_one_letter_code
_entity_poly.pdbx_strand_id
1 'polypeptide(L)'
;MKTVYDKNGNQVKIIEQADVGTYTNVYNSGVNVYYDEATVTVVFNKVISHINGGSVSNEGIISLPNGILSKHGSWNTCGLLNSAWVPIDKQIYFSYSAGSNKINLRTQSDLDNVVLVGSFTYPRSLFTIA
;
A
#
# COMPACT_ATOMS: atom_id res chain seq x y z
N MET A 1 6.09 -22.29 14.95
CA MET A 1 7.50 -21.86 15.21
C MET A 1 8.35 -23.09 15.48
N LYS A 2 9.46 -23.22 14.83
CA LYS A 2 10.41 -24.30 15.06
C LYS A 2 11.39 -23.89 16.16
N THR A 3 11.50 -24.70 17.20
CA THR A 3 12.46 -24.46 18.27
C THR A 3 13.79 -25.13 17.92
N VAL A 4 14.89 -24.36 17.99
CA VAL A 4 16.24 -24.83 17.73
C VAL A 4 17.12 -24.52 18.93
N TYR A 5 18.00 -25.45 19.27
CA TYR A 5 18.94 -25.32 20.38
C TYR A 5 20.37 -25.33 19.85
N ASP A 6 21.23 -24.53 20.48
CA ASP A 6 22.67 -24.58 20.20
C ASP A 6 23.31 -25.83 20.83
N LYS A 7 24.62 -25.99 20.61
CA LYS A 7 25.38 -27.14 21.12
C LYS A 7 25.44 -27.20 22.65
N ASN A 8 25.15 -26.09 23.35
CA ASN A 8 25.13 -26.00 24.80
C ASN A 8 23.71 -26.18 25.37
N GLY A 9 22.71 -26.49 24.54
CA GLY A 9 21.33 -26.68 24.94
C GLY A 9 20.53 -25.39 25.14
N ASN A 10 21.08 -24.24 24.73
CA ASN A 10 20.38 -22.95 24.79
C ASN A 10 19.46 -22.79 23.58
N GLN A 11 18.27 -22.27 23.83
CA GLN A 11 17.31 -21.99 22.75
C GLN A 11 17.82 -20.86 21.87
N VAL A 12 17.82 -21.07 20.55
CA VAL A 12 18.16 -20.09 19.55
C VAL A 12 16.91 -19.55 18.90
N LYS A 13 16.77 -18.23 18.86
CA LYS A 13 15.65 -17.58 18.16
C LYS A 13 15.91 -17.62 16.65
N ILE A 14 14.98 -18.23 15.91
CA ILE A 14 15.00 -18.23 14.46
C ILE A 14 13.96 -17.24 13.98
N ILE A 15 14.37 -16.34 13.08
CA ILE A 15 13.46 -15.48 12.33
C ILE A 15 12.91 -16.31 11.18
N GLU A 16 11.61 -16.63 11.24
CA GLU A 16 10.96 -17.39 10.19
C GLU A 16 10.66 -16.48 9.00
N GLN A 17 10.80 -17.06 7.81
CA GLN A 17 10.52 -16.34 6.55
C GLN A 17 9.04 -15.95 6.40
N ALA A 18 8.15 -16.49 7.23
CA ALA A 18 6.75 -16.11 7.30
C ALA A 18 6.54 -14.65 7.74
N ASP A 19 7.55 -14.00 8.32
CA ASP A 19 7.52 -12.57 8.68
C ASP A 19 7.75 -11.65 7.48
N VAL A 20 8.06 -12.20 6.32
CA VAL A 20 8.30 -11.48 5.07
C VAL A 20 7.32 -11.98 4.02
N GLY A 21 6.69 -11.07 3.30
CA GLY A 21 5.74 -11.45 2.27
C GLY A 21 5.58 -10.40 1.18
N THR A 22 5.02 -10.86 0.09
CA THR A 22 4.68 -10.03 -1.07
C THR A 22 3.24 -10.32 -1.48
N TYR A 23 2.47 -9.26 -1.65
CA TYR A 23 1.11 -9.38 -2.16
C TYR A 23 0.95 -8.57 -3.42
N THR A 24 0.24 -9.12 -4.38
CA THR A 24 -0.21 -8.40 -5.57
C THR A 24 -1.70 -8.16 -5.43
N ASN A 25 -2.12 -6.90 -5.59
CA ASN A 25 -3.53 -6.58 -5.57
C ASN A 25 -4.18 -6.98 -6.89
N VAL A 26 -4.94 -8.07 -6.87
CA VAL A 26 -5.60 -8.61 -8.07
C VAL A 26 -6.78 -7.75 -8.51
N TYR A 27 -7.41 -7.03 -7.57
CA TYR A 27 -8.60 -6.22 -7.85
C TYR A 27 -8.26 -4.89 -8.54
N ASN A 28 -7.19 -4.26 -8.10
CA ASN A 28 -6.66 -3.03 -8.68
C ASN A 28 -5.26 -3.29 -9.22
N SER A 29 -5.15 -3.74 -10.45
CA SER A 29 -3.85 -4.02 -11.07
C SER A 29 -2.89 -2.82 -10.96
N GLY A 30 -1.61 -3.08 -10.86
CA GLY A 30 -0.58 -2.05 -10.74
C GLY A 30 -0.26 -1.66 -9.29
N VAL A 31 -0.72 -2.43 -8.31
CA VAL A 31 -0.37 -2.23 -6.90
C VAL A 31 0.26 -3.49 -6.35
N ASN A 32 1.44 -3.36 -5.78
CA ASN A 32 2.14 -4.44 -5.08
C ASN A 32 2.37 -4.03 -3.63
N VAL A 33 2.22 -4.97 -2.73
CA VAL A 33 2.49 -4.77 -1.31
C VAL A 33 3.59 -5.73 -0.87
N TYR A 34 4.61 -5.17 -0.26
CA TYR A 34 5.74 -5.91 0.30
C TYR A 34 5.79 -5.64 1.80
N TYR A 35 6.09 -6.63 2.58
CA TYR A 35 6.29 -6.42 4.01
C TYR A 35 7.41 -7.28 4.56
N ASP A 36 8.06 -6.78 5.59
CA ASP A 36 9.03 -7.49 6.41
C ASP A 36 8.68 -7.30 7.90
N GLU A 37 9.60 -7.60 8.79
CA GLU A 37 9.37 -7.45 10.24
C GLU A 37 9.13 -6.01 10.68
N ALA A 38 9.69 -5.04 9.95
CA ALA A 38 9.74 -3.64 10.35
C ALA A 38 8.81 -2.74 9.54
N THR A 39 8.58 -3.06 8.26
CA THR A 39 7.92 -2.15 7.31
C THR A 39 6.88 -2.83 6.45
N VAL A 40 5.96 -2.00 5.94
CA VAL A 40 5.04 -2.33 4.85
C VAL A 40 5.27 -1.31 3.76
N THR A 41 5.58 -1.77 2.54
CA THR A 41 5.78 -0.91 1.38
C THR A 41 4.71 -1.19 0.35
N VAL A 42 4.03 -0.14 -0.09
CA VAL A 42 3.02 -0.19 -1.15
C VAL A 42 3.61 0.48 -2.38
N VAL A 43 3.72 -0.26 -3.47
CA VAL A 43 4.29 0.22 -4.74
C VAL A 43 3.17 0.36 -5.75
N PHE A 44 3.10 1.53 -6.37
CA PHE A 44 2.07 1.87 -7.35
C PHE A 44 2.67 2.01 -8.74
N ASN A 45 2.00 1.42 -9.71
CA ASN A 45 2.19 1.68 -11.12
C ASN A 45 0.82 1.49 -11.79
N LYS A 46 -0.01 2.52 -11.67
CA LYS A 46 -1.42 2.42 -12.01
C LYS A 46 -1.86 3.55 -12.92
N VAL A 47 -2.49 3.17 -14.03
CA VAL A 47 -3.22 4.11 -14.88
C VAL A 47 -4.62 4.29 -14.30
N ILE A 48 -5.02 5.53 -14.13
CA ILE A 48 -6.37 5.90 -13.67
C ILE A 48 -7.07 6.57 -14.84
N SER A 49 -8.09 5.92 -15.39
CA SER A 49 -8.85 6.44 -16.54
C SER A 49 -9.68 7.65 -16.16
N HIS A 50 -10.32 7.61 -15.00
CA HIS A 50 -11.10 8.73 -14.47
C HIS A 50 -11.19 8.68 -12.96
N ILE A 51 -11.09 9.85 -12.33
CA ILE A 51 -11.39 10.04 -10.91
C ILE A 51 -12.14 11.34 -10.72
N ASN A 52 -13.25 11.30 -10.00
CA ASN A 52 -14.05 12.49 -9.68
C ASN A 52 -13.39 13.32 -8.59
N GLY A 53 -13.37 14.63 -8.79
CA GLY A 53 -12.84 15.56 -7.80
C GLY A 53 -13.70 15.59 -6.54
N GLY A 54 -13.06 15.72 -5.38
CA GLY A 54 -13.73 15.81 -4.08
C GLY A 54 -14.37 14.52 -3.59
N SER A 55 -14.41 13.45 -4.40
CA SER A 55 -15.01 12.17 -4.03
C SER A 55 -14.11 11.01 -4.43
N VAL A 56 -14.45 9.81 -3.93
CA VAL A 56 -13.74 8.58 -4.27
C VAL A 56 -14.58 7.81 -5.27
N SER A 57 -14.03 7.60 -6.47
CA SER A 57 -14.64 6.70 -7.46
C SER A 57 -14.12 5.26 -7.26
N ASN A 58 -14.69 4.30 -7.98
CA ASN A 58 -14.20 2.91 -7.91
C ASN A 58 -12.74 2.79 -8.34
N GLU A 59 -12.27 3.61 -9.27
CA GLU A 59 -10.87 3.67 -9.67
C GLU A 59 -10.00 4.38 -8.63
N GLY A 60 -10.61 5.20 -7.81
CA GLY A 60 -9.96 5.89 -6.70
C GLY A 60 -9.84 5.05 -5.42
N ILE A 61 -9.98 3.74 -5.49
CA ILE A 61 -9.84 2.85 -4.35
C ILE A 61 -8.78 1.80 -4.67
N ILE A 62 -7.78 1.72 -3.80
CA ILE A 62 -6.78 0.65 -3.83
C ILE A 62 -7.11 -0.29 -2.68
N SER A 63 -7.36 -1.56 -2.98
CA SER A 63 -7.55 -2.57 -1.95
C SER A 63 -6.23 -3.23 -1.60
N LEU A 64 -5.91 -3.26 -0.33
CA LEU A 64 -4.83 -4.09 0.18
C LEU A 64 -5.29 -5.56 0.20
N PRO A 65 -4.36 -6.50 0.19
CA PRO A 65 -4.72 -7.91 0.34
C PRO A 65 -5.52 -8.18 1.62
N ASN A 66 -6.36 -9.19 1.58
CA ASN A 66 -7.07 -9.66 2.78
C ASN A 66 -6.07 -9.99 3.88
N GLY A 67 -6.38 -9.57 5.09
CA GLY A 67 -5.50 -9.77 6.23
C GLY A 67 -4.53 -8.64 6.50
N ILE A 68 -4.45 -7.63 5.63
CA ILE A 68 -3.68 -6.40 5.89
C ILE A 68 -4.66 -5.28 6.18
N LEU A 69 -4.72 -4.86 7.43
CA LEU A 69 -5.62 -3.81 7.88
C LEU A 69 -4.82 -2.67 8.51
N SER A 70 -5.21 -1.45 8.18
CA SER A 70 -4.67 -0.27 8.84
C SER A 70 -5.15 -0.20 10.30
N LYS A 71 -4.27 0.10 11.23
CA LYS A 71 -4.62 0.36 12.63
C LYS A 71 -5.01 1.81 12.87
N HIS A 72 -4.51 2.72 12.06
CA HIS A 72 -4.71 4.16 12.22
C HIS A 72 -5.08 4.79 10.89
N GLY A 73 -5.86 5.86 10.95
CA GLY A 73 -6.08 6.71 9.79
C GLY A 73 -4.82 7.50 9.41
N SER A 74 -4.64 7.75 8.14
CA SER A 74 -3.51 8.53 7.63
C SER A 74 -3.86 9.25 6.34
N TRP A 75 -3.12 10.32 6.07
CA TRP A 75 -3.18 11.08 4.84
C TRP A 75 -1.78 11.24 4.26
N ASN A 76 -1.66 11.00 2.97
CA ASN A 76 -0.43 11.20 2.21
C ASN A 76 -0.76 11.85 0.88
N THR A 77 0.21 12.54 0.29
CA THR A 77 0.06 13.15 -1.03
C THR A 77 1.12 12.63 -1.98
N CYS A 78 0.79 12.58 -3.26
CA CYS A 78 1.70 12.18 -4.32
C CYS A 78 1.41 12.98 -5.59
N GLY A 79 2.45 13.29 -6.35
CA GLY A 79 2.31 13.86 -7.67
C GLY A 79 1.79 12.85 -8.69
N LEU A 80 1.28 13.36 -9.79
CA LEU A 80 0.75 12.57 -10.89
C LEU A 80 1.49 12.82 -12.18
N LEU A 81 1.46 11.85 -13.07
CA LEU A 81 1.95 11.96 -14.45
C LEU A 81 0.76 11.96 -15.42
N ASN A 82 0.94 12.54 -16.59
CA ASN A 82 -0.01 12.37 -17.68
C ASN A 82 0.20 11.01 -18.39
N SER A 83 -0.61 10.71 -19.40
CA SER A 83 -0.50 9.47 -20.16
C SER A 83 0.81 9.31 -20.92
N ALA A 84 1.57 10.39 -21.13
CA ALA A 84 2.91 10.39 -21.71
C ALA A 84 4.02 10.27 -20.65
N TRP A 85 3.66 9.99 -19.39
CA TRP A 85 4.57 9.86 -18.25
C TRP A 85 5.33 11.14 -17.92
N VAL A 86 4.73 12.30 -18.19
CA VAL A 86 5.28 13.61 -17.85
C VAL A 86 4.57 14.10 -16.58
N PRO A 87 5.32 14.64 -15.59
CA PRO A 87 4.71 15.21 -14.40
C PRO A 87 3.73 16.34 -14.73
N ILE A 88 2.59 16.34 -14.03
CA ILE A 88 1.58 17.39 -14.13
C ILE A 88 1.47 18.13 -12.79
N ASP A 89 0.96 19.37 -12.85
CA ASP A 89 0.75 20.18 -11.65
C ASP A 89 -0.57 19.79 -10.97
N LYS A 90 -0.66 18.53 -10.58
CA LYS A 90 -1.79 17.94 -9.87
C LYS A 90 -1.28 16.94 -8.85
N GLN A 91 -2.03 16.80 -7.76
CA GLN A 91 -1.71 15.86 -6.69
C GLN A 91 -2.89 14.94 -6.44
N ILE A 92 -2.55 13.73 -6.01
CA ILE A 92 -3.52 12.79 -5.49
C ILE A 92 -3.30 12.64 -3.99
N TYR A 93 -4.39 12.54 -3.26
CA TYR A 93 -4.38 12.36 -1.83
C TYR A 93 -4.75 10.93 -1.51
N PHE A 94 -3.94 10.29 -0.66
CA PHE A 94 -4.21 8.96 -0.14
C PHE A 94 -4.75 9.07 1.26
N SER A 95 -5.86 8.39 1.52
CA SER A 95 -6.37 8.27 2.88
C SER A 95 -6.78 6.84 3.17
N TYR A 96 -6.53 6.39 4.37
CA TYR A 96 -7.05 5.13 4.85
C TYR A 96 -7.52 5.28 6.29
N SER A 97 -8.55 4.50 6.61
CA SER A 97 -9.20 4.51 7.92
C SER A 97 -8.76 3.31 8.73
N ALA A 98 -8.78 3.44 10.05
CA ALA A 98 -8.51 2.34 10.96
C ALA A 98 -9.45 1.16 10.70
N GLY A 99 -8.93 -0.05 10.70
CA GLY A 99 -9.68 -1.28 10.44
C GLY A 99 -10.01 -1.53 8.97
N SER A 100 -9.55 -0.68 8.06
CA SER A 100 -9.80 -0.81 6.63
C SER A 100 -8.61 -1.42 5.91
N ASN A 101 -8.90 -2.23 4.90
CA ASN A 101 -7.91 -2.70 3.93
C ASN A 101 -7.94 -1.88 2.63
N LYS A 102 -8.56 -0.72 2.64
CA LYS A 102 -8.71 0.13 1.46
C LYS A 102 -7.99 1.44 1.63
N ILE A 103 -7.26 1.83 0.59
CA ILE A 103 -6.68 3.16 0.46
C ILE A 103 -7.55 3.93 -0.52
N ASN A 104 -8.11 5.04 -0.06
CA ASN A 104 -8.93 5.92 -0.89
C ASN A 104 -8.03 6.92 -1.59
N LEU A 105 -8.25 7.12 -2.88
CA LEU A 105 -7.58 8.13 -3.67
C LEU A 105 -8.54 9.29 -3.89
N ARG A 106 -8.08 10.51 -3.64
CA ARG A 106 -8.88 11.73 -3.80
C ARG A 106 -8.11 12.78 -4.54
N THR A 107 -8.81 13.56 -5.33
CA THR A 107 -8.26 14.73 -6.04
C THR A 107 -9.15 15.95 -5.80
N GLN A 108 -8.63 17.14 -6.04
CA GLN A 108 -9.41 18.38 -5.90
C GLN A 108 -10.37 18.59 -7.06
N SER A 109 -10.01 18.13 -8.25
CA SER A 109 -10.81 18.26 -9.47
C SER A 109 -10.85 16.94 -10.22
N ASP A 110 -11.81 16.80 -11.13
CA ASP A 110 -11.87 15.63 -11.98
C ASP A 110 -10.60 15.50 -12.81
N LEU A 111 -10.08 14.28 -12.91
CA LEU A 111 -8.90 13.96 -13.70
C LEU A 111 -9.16 12.74 -14.57
N ASP A 112 -8.63 12.80 -15.80
CA ASP A 112 -8.73 11.72 -16.77
C ASP A 112 -7.33 11.29 -17.23
N ASN A 113 -7.16 9.97 -17.43
CA ASN A 113 -5.96 9.38 -18.03
C ASN A 113 -4.66 9.84 -17.36
N VAL A 114 -4.62 9.75 -16.05
CA VAL A 114 -3.44 10.06 -15.24
C VAL A 114 -2.73 8.78 -14.82
N VAL A 115 -1.43 8.89 -14.56
CA VAL A 115 -0.60 7.77 -14.13
C VAL A 115 -0.10 8.05 -12.72
N LEU A 116 -0.32 7.08 -11.85
CA LEU A 116 0.16 7.09 -10.48
C LEU A 116 1.33 6.12 -10.38
N VAL A 117 2.53 6.64 -10.15
CA VAL A 117 3.76 5.85 -9.99
C VAL A 117 4.48 6.30 -8.74
N GLY A 118 4.86 5.36 -7.91
CA GLY A 118 5.62 5.65 -6.71
C GLY A 118 5.47 4.55 -5.68
N SER A 119 6.01 4.82 -4.50
CA SER A 119 5.89 3.90 -3.38
C SER A 119 5.82 4.65 -2.07
N PHE A 120 5.16 4.05 -1.10
CA PHE A 120 5.15 4.51 0.28
C PHE A 120 5.58 3.37 1.19
N THR A 121 6.48 3.68 2.12
CA THR A 121 6.93 2.74 3.14
C THR A 121 6.43 3.23 4.50
N TYR A 122 5.76 2.34 5.21
CA TYR A 122 5.18 2.62 6.52
C TYR A 122 5.77 1.68 7.57
N PRO A 123 5.86 2.10 8.83
CA PRO A 123 6.13 1.15 9.91
C PRO A 123 5.08 0.03 9.94
N ARG A 124 5.51 -1.21 10.05
CA ARG A 124 4.58 -2.35 10.15
C ARG A 124 3.61 -2.24 11.32
N SER A 125 4.02 -1.54 12.38
CA SER A 125 3.16 -1.29 13.54
C SER A 125 1.88 -0.53 13.23
N LEU A 126 1.80 0.16 12.07
CA LEU A 126 0.57 0.83 11.63
C LEU A 126 -0.45 -0.13 11.01
N PHE A 127 -0.07 -1.38 10.78
CA PHE A 127 -0.93 -2.38 10.15
C PHE A 127 -1.06 -3.63 11.02
N THR A 128 -2.22 -4.27 10.90
CA THR A 128 -2.42 -5.65 11.34
C THR A 128 -2.23 -6.54 10.14
N ILE A 129 -1.38 -7.55 10.24
CA ILE A 129 -1.14 -8.53 9.18
C ILE A 129 -1.50 -9.90 9.75
N ALA A 130 -2.52 -10.49 9.15
CA ALA A 130 -3.00 -11.80 9.56
C ALA A 130 -2.14 -12.93 8.94
#